data_dd91f71a5c8567fa368fd194030cff7f
#
_entry.id   dd91f71a5c8567fa368fd194030cff7f
#
_cell.length_a   1.000
_cell.length_b   1.000
_cell.length_c   1.000
_cell.angle_alpha   90.00
_cell.angle_beta   90.00
_cell.angle_gamma   90.00
#
_symmetry.space_group_name_H-M   'P 1'
#
loop_
_entity.id
_entity.type
_entity.pdbx_description
1 polymer ?
#
loop_
_entity_poly.entity_id
_entity_poly.type
_entity_poly.pdbx_seq_one_letter_code
_entity_poly.pdbx_strand_id
1 'polypeptide(L)'
;MTIGFIGNPNCGKTTLFNAYTGANLKVANWPGVTVEKVEGAIKDHDLNIRLVDLPGTYSLTSYTMEEQVSRQFILSDEVDVIIDVADASALERNLYLTLQLLELGKPVVLALNMMDIVEKRGMEIDTHRLPEMLGIPVIPVSARKRTGLDVLLHAAAHHKDCKDPECLIHHHKYTPKHRHDHHSEYAMVYSDAIEDKIDLIMAELKRKYPNLSNYRWHAIKLLEQDKEISARYPVNMPDVIDRNYESDIINEKYDFIEEIIREVLVNKDRQDALTEKADRVLTHKFWSIPIFLVVMAAVFFLTFTIGDWLKGFLELGIESLSALISDGLIAVGVNEVLRSLLVDGIIAGVGGILTFLPNIFILFLALAFLEDSGYMARVAYVMEGIMSKLGLSGRAFIPMILGFGCTVPAIMASRSLENRRD
;
A
#
# COMPACT_ATOMS: atom_id res chain seq x y z
N MET A 1 12.17 -20.19 -15.74
CA MET A 1 10.97 -19.91 -14.92
C MET A 1 10.86 -18.41 -14.67
N THR A 2 9.68 -17.84 -14.85
CA THR A 2 9.43 -16.41 -14.60
C THR A 2 8.43 -16.27 -13.45
N ILE A 3 8.80 -15.51 -12.42
CA ILE A 3 7.97 -15.23 -11.26
C ILE A 3 7.62 -13.75 -11.27
N GLY A 4 6.32 -13.44 -11.24
CA GLY A 4 5.81 -12.08 -11.09
C GLY A 4 5.56 -11.74 -9.62
N PHE A 5 6.13 -10.63 -9.14
CA PHE A 5 5.82 -10.08 -7.82
C PHE A 5 4.74 -9.02 -7.95
N ILE A 6 3.66 -9.18 -7.22
CA ILE A 6 2.57 -8.21 -7.13
C ILE A 6 2.19 -8.00 -5.67
N GLY A 7 1.46 -6.96 -5.37
CA GLY A 7 0.93 -6.69 -4.02
C GLY A 7 0.45 -5.25 -3.89
N ASN A 8 -0.24 -4.96 -2.83
CA ASN A 8 -0.73 -3.62 -2.55
C ASN A 8 0.42 -2.62 -2.36
N PRO A 9 0.21 -1.33 -2.65
CA PRO A 9 1.16 -0.30 -2.27
C PRO A 9 1.52 -0.39 -0.78
N ASN A 10 2.81 -0.25 -0.46
CA ASN A 10 3.36 -0.30 0.90
C ASN A 10 3.30 -1.65 1.63
N CYS A 11 2.96 -2.76 0.98
CA CYS A 11 3.04 -4.11 1.57
C CYS A 11 4.48 -4.64 1.72
N GLY A 12 5.49 -3.86 1.30
CA GLY A 12 6.90 -4.25 1.35
C GLY A 12 7.37 -5.09 0.16
N LYS A 13 6.63 -5.09 -0.95
CA LYS A 13 6.92 -5.81 -2.19
C LYS A 13 8.33 -5.51 -2.71
N THR A 14 8.68 -4.25 -2.92
CA THR A 14 10.00 -3.83 -3.42
C THR A 14 11.12 -4.20 -2.45
N THR A 15 10.88 -4.16 -1.14
CA THR A 15 11.84 -4.60 -0.13
C THR A 15 12.10 -6.11 -0.25
N LEU A 16 11.03 -6.89 -0.43
CA LEU A 16 11.11 -8.34 -0.61
C LEU A 16 11.81 -8.69 -1.93
N PHE A 17 11.47 -8.02 -3.01
CA PHE A 17 12.09 -8.18 -4.32
C PHE A 17 13.60 -7.88 -4.28
N ASN A 18 14.00 -6.77 -3.65
CA ASN A 18 15.40 -6.39 -3.49
C ASN A 18 16.16 -7.35 -2.57
N ALA A 19 15.49 -8.00 -1.61
CA ALA A 19 16.12 -9.00 -0.75
C ALA A 19 16.59 -10.23 -1.55
N TYR A 20 15.90 -10.56 -2.65
CA TYR A 20 16.30 -11.65 -3.57
C TYR A 20 17.32 -11.20 -4.61
N THR A 21 17.12 -10.05 -5.23
CA THR A 21 17.88 -9.64 -6.43
C THR A 21 19.17 -8.90 -6.10
N GLY A 22 19.27 -8.28 -4.91
CA GLY A 22 20.42 -7.48 -4.52
C GLY A 22 20.68 -6.32 -5.50
N ALA A 23 21.93 -6.19 -6.00
CA ALA A 23 22.33 -5.15 -6.94
C ALA A 23 22.09 -5.50 -8.42
N ASN A 24 21.62 -6.71 -8.73
CA ASN A 24 21.45 -7.21 -10.10
C ASN A 24 20.05 -6.88 -10.65
N LEU A 25 19.76 -5.60 -10.80
CA LEU A 25 18.49 -5.11 -11.31
C LEU A 25 18.63 -4.57 -12.74
N LYS A 26 17.66 -4.89 -13.59
CA LYS A 26 17.46 -4.24 -14.88
C LYS A 26 16.19 -3.39 -14.79
N VAL A 27 16.34 -2.09 -14.99
CA VAL A 27 15.22 -1.15 -15.02
C VAL A 27 14.94 -0.76 -16.46
N ALA A 28 13.71 -0.89 -16.88
CA ALA A 28 13.21 -0.50 -18.21
C ALA A 28 11.79 0.05 -18.05
N ASN A 29 11.18 0.54 -19.10
CA ASN A 29 9.76 0.86 -19.09
C ASN A 29 8.95 -0.28 -19.74
N TRP A 30 7.73 -0.48 -19.28
CA TRP A 30 6.80 -1.36 -19.97
C TRP A 30 6.54 -0.87 -21.40
N PRO A 31 6.42 -1.76 -22.39
CA PRO A 31 6.20 -1.34 -23.78
C PRO A 31 4.96 -0.45 -23.93
N GLY A 32 5.16 0.75 -24.51
CA GLY A 32 4.09 1.68 -24.82
C GLY A 32 3.56 2.54 -23.66
N VAL A 33 4.14 2.43 -22.48
CA VAL A 33 3.70 3.18 -21.29
C VAL A 33 4.90 3.72 -20.51
N THR A 34 4.66 4.71 -19.63
CA THR A 34 5.70 5.34 -18.78
C THR A 34 5.90 4.63 -17.44
N VAL A 35 5.33 3.43 -17.27
CA VAL A 35 5.43 2.63 -16.05
C VAL A 35 6.77 1.88 -16.05
N GLU A 36 7.49 1.93 -14.93
CA GLU A 36 8.77 1.24 -14.78
C GLU A 36 8.58 -0.27 -14.66
N LYS A 37 9.46 -1.02 -15.33
CA LYS A 37 9.59 -2.47 -15.25
C LYS A 37 10.93 -2.80 -14.61
N VAL A 38 10.90 -3.47 -13.48
CA VAL A 38 12.11 -3.91 -12.77
C VAL A 38 12.23 -5.42 -12.88
N GLU A 39 13.34 -5.89 -13.39
CA GLU A 39 13.64 -7.31 -13.55
C GLU A 39 14.90 -7.68 -12.78
N GLY A 40 14.88 -8.86 -12.18
CA GLY A 40 16.03 -9.49 -11.54
C GLY A 40 16.21 -10.93 -12.01
N ALA A 41 17.40 -11.46 -11.87
CA ALA A 41 17.68 -12.86 -12.15
C ALA A 41 18.38 -13.50 -10.94
N ILE A 42 17.89 -14.66 -10.54
CA ILE A 42 18.48 -15.47 -9.48
C ILE A 42 18.82 -16.84 -10.04
N LYS A 43 19.93 -17.38 -9.57
CA LYS A 43 20.25 -18.80 -9.78
C LYS A 43 19.98 -19.52 -8.46
N ASP A 44 18.99 -20.39 -8.44
CA ASP A 44 18.72 -21.28 -7.32
C ASP A 44 18.88 -22.72 -7.79
N HIS A 45 19.86 -23.43 -7.20
CA HIS A 45 20.29 -24.75 -7.64
C HIS A 45 20.53 -24.79 -9.16
N ASP A 46 19.74 -25.58 -9.91
CA ASP A 46 19.86 -25.73 -11.38
C ASP A 46 18.82 -24.85 -12.14
N LEU A 47 18.03 -24.03 -11.45
CA LEU A 47 16.99 -23.22 -12.05
C LEU A 47 17.45 -21.78 -12.26
N ASN A 48 17.33 -21.29 -13.51
CA ASN A 48 17.43 -19.87 -13.80
C ASN A 48 16.04 -19.24 -13.58
N ILE A 49 15.90 -18.45 -12.54
CA ILE A 49 14.63 -17.78 -12.18
C ILE A 49 14.73 -16.31 -12.55
N ARG A 50 13.81 -15.86 -13.41
CA ARG A 50 13.60 -14.45 -13.74
C ARG A 50 12.53 -13.90 -12.83
N LEU A 51 12.84 -12.86 -12.08
CA LEU A 51 11.90 -12.15 -11.23
C LEU A 51 11.48 -10.85 -11.91
N VAL A 52 10.18 -10.55 -11.88
CA VAL A 52 9.61 -9.33 -12.45
C VAL A 52 8.81 -8.63 -11.37
N ASP A 53 9.20 -7.39 -11.03
CA ASP A 53 8.44 -6.55 -10.09
C ASP A 53 7.31 -5.84 -10.85
N LEU A 54 6.07 -6.13 -10.49
CA LEU A 54 4.89 -5.48 -11.06
C LEU A 54 4.55 -4.22 -10.24
N PRO A 55 3.93 -3.22 -10.87
CA PRO A 55 3.43 -2.05 -10.15
C PRO A 55 2.56 -2.45 -8.96
N GLY A 56 2.68 -1.73 -7.84
CA GLY A 56 1.79 -1.93 -6.69
C GLY A 56 0.37 -1.51 -7.03
N THR A 57 -0.60 -2.38 -6.78
CA THR A 57 -2.00 -2.11 -7.09
C THR A 57 -2.91 -2.67 -6.01
N TYR A 58 -4.06 -2.05 -5.81
CA TYR A 58 -5.10 -2.54 -4.90
C TYR A 58 -6.08 -3.49 -5.58
N SER A 59 -6.15 -3.44 -6.90
CA SER A 59 -7.04 -4.27 -7.68
C SER A 59 -6.49 -4.50 -9.10
N LEU A 60 -7.05 -5.46 -9.82
CA LEU A 60 -6.74 -5.76 -11.23
C LEU A 60 -7.84 -5.24 -12.17
N THR A 61 -8.53 -4.19 -11.77
CA THR A 61 -9.44 -3.46 -12.67
C THR A 61 -8.62 -2.68 -13.70
N SER A 62 -9.24 -2.21 -14.78
CA SER A 62 -8.52 -1.49 -15.85
C SER A 62 -8.62 0.04 -15.72
N TYR A 63 -8.71 0.56 -14.49
CA TYR A 63 -8.85 1.99 -14.25
C TYR A 63 -7.55 2.77 -14.35
N THR A 64 -6.44 2.22 -13.83
CA THR A 64 -5.13 2.85 -13.90
C THR A 64 -4.20 2.15 -14.89
N MET A 65 -3.16 2.84 -15.34
CA MET A 65 -2.16 2.26 -16.25
C MET A 65 -1.38 1.14 -15.59
N GLU A 66 -1.09 1.27 -14.29
CA GLU A 66 -0.41 0.29 -13.46
C GLU A 66 -1.23 -1.00 -13.34
N GLU A 67 -2.54 -0.89 -13.13
CA GLU A 67 -3.48 -2.03 -13.09
C GLU A 67 -3.54 -2.75 -14.43
N GLN A 68 -3.63 -1.99 -15.52
CA GLN A 68 -3.66 -2.54 -16.87
C GLN A 68 -2.38 -3.31 -17.20
N VAL A 69 -1.22 -2.74 -16.89
CA VAL A 69 0.09 -3.37 -17.12
C VAL A 69 0.21 -4.65 -16.31
N SER A 70 -0.12 -4.62 -15.02
CA SER A 70 -0.08 -5.78 -14.14
C SER A 70 -1.01 -6.89 -14.64
N ARG A 71 -2.26 -6.55 -14.99
CA ARG A 71 -3.26 -7.47 -15.52
C ARG A 71 -2.81 -8.10 -16.85
N GLN A 72 -2.29 -7.31 -17.80
CA GLN A 72 -1.82 -7.82 -19.09
C GLN A 72 -0.63 -8.76 -18.94
N PHE A 73 0.31 -8.43 -18.07
CA PHE A 73 1.45 -9.30 -17.80
C PHE A 73 1.03 -10.62 -17.16
N ILE A 74 0.14 -10.59 -16.17
CA ILE A 74 -0.36 -11.80 -15.50
C ILE A 74 -1.13 -12.70 -16.47
N LEU A 75 -1.92 -12.12 -17.39
CA LEU A 75 -2.65 -12.87 -18.40
C LEU A 75 -1.76 -13.41 -19.52
N SER A 76 -0.53 -12.90 -19.65
CA SER A 76 0.41 -13.38 -20.68
C SER A 76 0.95 -14.78 -20.35
N ASP A 77 1.53 -15.45 -21.35
CA ASP A 77 2.21 -16.73 -21.18
C ASP A 77 3.66 -16.57 -20.69
N GLU A 78 4.09 -15.31 -20.42
CA GLU A 78 5.44 -15.03 -19.94
C GLU A 78 5.63 -15.38 -18.45
N VAL A 79 4.56 -15.34 -17.64
CA VAL A 79 4.61 -15.58 -16.20
C VAL A 79 4.20 -17.03 -15.88
N ASP A 80 5.05 -17.72 -15.15
CA ASP A 80 4.82 -19.09 -14.70
C ASP A 80 4.09 -19.13 -13.35
N VAL A 81 4.52 -18.28 -12.38
CA VAL A 81 3.98 -18.23 -11.02
C VAL A 81 3.93 -16.79 -10.55
N ILE A 82 2.95 -16.46 -9.73
CA ILE A 82 2.76 -15.16 -9.10
C ILE A 82 3.07 -15.26 -7.61
N ILE A 83 3.90 -14.38 -7.10
CA ILE A 83 4.04 -14.15 -5.67
C ILE A 83 3.24 -12.89 -5.35
N ASP A 84 2.13 -13.07 -4.64
CA ASP A 84 1.33 -11.98 -4.08
C ASP A 84 1.89 -11.60 -2.72
N VAL A 85 2.32 -10.34 -2.56
CA VAL A 85 2.90 -9.84 -1.31
C VAL A 85 1.83 -9.09 -0.53
N ALA A 86 1.36 -9.68 0.56
CA ALA A 86 0.37 -9.11 1.44
C ALA A 86 0.99 -8.62 2.76
N ASP A 87 0.53 -7.47 3.23
CA ASP A 87 0.85 -6.97 4.57
C ASP A 87 0.00 -7.73 5.61
N ALA A 88 0.66 -8.58 6.39
CA ALA A 88 0.03 -9.36 7.45
C ALA A 88 -0.64 -8.49 8.53
N SER A 89 -0.14 -7.27 8.76
CA SER A 89 -0.69 -6.35 9.75
C SER A 89 -1.97 -5.65 9.28
N ALA A 90 -2.29 -5.75 7.98
CA ALA A 90 -3.47 -5.18 7.34
C ALA A 90 -4.07 -6.19 6.32
N LEU A 91 -4.24 -7.44 6.76
CA LEU A 91 -4.58 -8.58 5.92
C LEU A 91 -5.89 -8.38 5.15
N GLU A 92 -6.94 -7.88 5.80
CA GLU A 92 -8.24 -7.61 5.21
C GLU A 92 -8.16 -6.80 3.91
N ARG A 93 -7.37 -5.73 3.91
CA ARG A 93 -7.18 -4.87 2.74
C ARG A 93 -6.39 -5.55 1.61
N ASN A 94 -5.49 -6.48 1.96
CA ASN A 94 -4.62 -7.12 0.97
C ASN A 94 -5.29 -8.32 0.30
N LEU A 95 -6.16 -9.04 0.99
CA LEU A 95 -6.84 -10.23 0.47
C LEU A 95 -7.73 -9.95 -0.73
N TYR A 96 -8.20 -8.72 -0.95
CA TYR A 96 -9.01 -8.39 -2.11
C TYR A 96 -8.24 -8.60 -3.43
N LEU A 97 -6.98 -8.18 -3.48
CA LEU A 97 -6.10 -8.44 -4.64
C LEU A 97 -5.83 -9.95 -4.77
N THR A 98 -5.56 -10.63 -3.65
CA THR A 98 -5.35 -12.09 -3.63
C THR A 98 -6.52 -12.82 -4.28
N LEU A 99 -7.77 -12.52 -3.92
CA LEU A 99 -8.96 -13.14 -4.51
C LEU A 99 -9.06 -12.89 -6.02
N GLN A 100 -8.73 -11.68 -6.49
CA GLN A 100 -8.71 -11.38 -7.92
C GLN A 100 -7.63 -12.18 -8.67
N LEU A 101 -6.47 -12.41 -8.04
CA LEU A 101 -5.41 -13.23 -8.61
C LEU A 101 -5.82 -14.70 -8.71
N LEU A 102 -6.53 -15.23 -7.70
CA LEU A 102 -7.07 -16.59 -7.73
C LEU A 102 -8.08 -16.78 -8.86
N GLU A 103 -8.93 -15.79 -9.11
CA GLU A 103 -9.87 -15.83 -10.22
C GLU A 103 -9.19 -15.90 -11.60
N LEU A 104 -7.98 -15.34 -11.73
CA LEU A 104 -7.20 -15.40 -12.98
C LEU A 104 -6.70 -16.81 -13.31
N GLY A 105 -6.70 -17.75 -12.35
CA GLY A 105 -6.34 -19.15 -12.58
C GLY A 105 -4.87 -19.40 -12.88
N LYS A 106 -3.99 -18.48 -12.53
CA LYS A 106 -2.53 -18.67 -12.56
C LYS A 106 -2.07 -19.22 -11.20
N PRO A 107 -0.97 -19.99 -11.14
CA PRO A 107 -0.38 -20.41 -9.87
C PRO A 107 0.02 -19.20 -9.03
N VAL A 108 -0.55 -19.08 -7.81
CA VAL A 108 -0.29 -17.99 -6.87
C VAL A 108 0.27 -18.54 -5.58
N VAL A 109 1.29 -17.88 -5.04
CA VAL A 109 1.82 -18.10 -3.68
C VAL A 109 1.67 -16.79 -2.91
N LEU A 110 1.02 -16.84 -1.76
CA LEU A 110 0.84 -15.66 -0.90
C LEU A 110 2.05 -15.52 0.03
N ALA A 111 2.82 -14.44 -0.14
CA ALA A 111 3.87 -14.03 0.78
C ALA A 111 3.25 -13.12 1.86
N LEU A 112 3.02 -13.68 3.04
CA LEU A 112 2.48 -12.97 4.19
C LEU A 112 3.61 -12.17 4.87
N ASN A 113 3.83 -10.94 4.41
CA ASN A 113 4.95 -10.09 4.82
C ASN A 113 4.64 -9.29 6.08
N MET A 114 5.65 -8.67 6.66
CA MET A 114 5.57 -7.88 7.90
C MET A 114 5.20 -8.69 9.15
N MET A 115 5.51 -9.98 9.19
CA MET A 115 5.28 -10.83 10.36
C MET A 115 5.97 -10.30 11.62
N ASP A 116 7.09 -9.59 11.49
CA ASP A 116 7.74 -8.91 12.61
C ASP A 116 6.90 -7.78 13.23
N ILE A 117 6.00 -7.17 12.46
CA ILE A 117 5.04 -6.17 12.94
C ILE A 117 3.87 -6.87 13.63
N VAL A 118 3.37 -7.96 13.07
CA VAL A 118 2.31 -8.79 13.66
C VAL A 118 2.72 -9.27 15.05
N GLU A 119 3.95 -9.85 15.18
CA GLU A 119 4.51 -10.26 16.47
C GLU A 119 4.59 -9.09 17.47
N LYS A 120 5.11 -7.94 17.05
CA LYS A 120 5.21 -6.74 17.91
C LYS A 120 3.87 -6.23 18.39
N ARG A 121 2.84 -6.34 17.57
CA ARG A 121 1.46 -5.92 17.92
C ARG A 121 0.72 -6.96 18.76
N GLY A 122 1.32 -8.12 19.01
CA GLY A 122 0.68 -9.22 19.75
C GLY A 122 -0.54 -9.79 18.99
N MET A 123 -0.58 -9.60 17.68
CA MET A 123 -1.56 -10.24 16.80
C MET A 123 -1.10 -11.66 16.53
N GLU A 124 -2.05 -12.56 16.34
CA GLU A 124 -1.78 -13.95 15.99
C GLU A 124 -2.62 -14.32 14.76
N ILE A 125 -1.94 -14.80 13.72
CA ILE A 125 -2.56 -15.23 12.47
C ILE A 125 -2.40 -16.74 12.35
N ASP A 126 -3.50 -17.44 12.15
CA ASP A 126 -3.48 -18.89 11.89
C ASP A 126 -2.96 -19.16 10.47
N THR A 127 -1.65 -19.41 10.38
CA THR A 127 -0.95 -19.71 9.13
C THR A 127 -1.24 -21.09 8.57
N HIS A 128 -1.99 -21.96 9.30
CA HIS A 128 -2.47 -23.24 8.80
C HIS A 128 -3.87 -23.10 8.19
N ARG A 129 -4.71 -22.28 8.81
CA ARG A 129 -6.09 -22.10 8.37
C ARG A 129 -6.18 -21.24 7.11
N LEU A 130 -5.35 -20.21 7.00
CA LEU A 130 -5.39 -19.30 5.85
C LEU A 130 -5.10 -19.98 4.50
N PRO A 131 -4.09 -20.87 4.36
CA PRO A 131 -3.88 -21.66 3.13
C PRO A 131 -5.08 -22.55 2.78
N GLU A 132 -5.73 -23.17 3.77
CA GLU A 132 -6.89 -24.01 3.56
C GLU A 132 -8.08 -23.23 2.99
N MET A 133 -8.32 -22.00 3.50
CA MET A 133 -9.41 -21.16 3.03
C MET A 133 -9.15 -20.58 1.64
N LEU A 134 -7.90 -20.24 1.33
CA LEU A 134 -7.53 -19.67 0.04
C LEU A 134 -7.21 -20.71 -1.05
N GLY A 135 -6.94 -21.97 -0.66
CA GLY A 135 -6.52 -23.01 -1.60
C GLY A 135 -5.15 -22.78 -2.24
N ILE A 136 -4.28 -21.98 -1.61
CA ILE A 136 -2.93 -21.65 -2.10
C ILE A 136 -1.90 -21.70 -0.99
N PRO A 137 -0.60 -21.92 -1.32
CA PRO A 137 0.47 -21.81 -0.34
C PRO A 137 0.55 -20.40 0.25
N VAL A 138 0.60 -20.30 1.57
CA VAL A 138 0.80 -19.05 2.31
C VAL A 138 2.08 -19.15 3.11
N ILE A 139 3.04 -18.30 2.82
CA ILE A 139 4.37 -18.33 3.43
C ILE A 139 4.58 -17.08 4.28
N PRO A 140 4.69 -17.21 5.61
CA PRO A 140 5.00 -16.10 6.49
C PRO A 140 6.45 -15.64 6.26
N VAL A 141 6.62 -14.33 5.97
CA VAL A 141 7.91 -13.73 5.69
C VAL A 141 8.09 -12.41 6.42
N SER A 142 9.35 -12.02 6.62
CA SER A 142 9.71 -10.65 6.95
C SER A 142 10.86 -10.21 6.03
N ALA A 143 10.53 -9.39 5.05
CA ALA A 143 11.51 -8.83 4.13
C ALA A 143 12.60 -8.04 4.87
N ARG A 144 12.24 -7.35 5.95
CA ARG A 144 13.17 -6.59 6.81
C ARG A 144 14.13 -7.48 7.59
N LYS A 145 13.65 -8.57 8.20
CA LYS A 145 14.47 -9.53 8.96
C LYS A 145 15.11 -10.60 8.04
N ARG A 146 14.74 -10.64 6.77
CA ARG A 146 15.13 -11.66 5.78
C ARG A 146 14.77 -13.08 6.23
N THR A 147 13.61 -13.27 6.86
CA THR A 147 13.12 -14.58 7.28
C THR A 147 12.09 -15.11 6.32
N GLY A 148 12.06 -16.43 6.09
CA GLY A 148 11.08 -17.11 5.23
C GLY A 148 11.34 -16.99 3.73
N LEU A 149 12.43 -16.32 3.29
CA LEU A 149 12.70 -16.04 1.87
C LEU A 149 12.94 -17.33 1.07
N ASP A 150 13.80 -18.23 1.59
CA ASP A 150 14.14 -19.49 0.90
C ASP A 150 12.91 -20.38 0.76
N VAL A 151 12.07 -20.43 1.81
CA VAL A 151 10.82 -21.19 1.81
C VAL A 151 9.85 -20.63 0.76
N LEU A 152 9.73 -19.30 0.65
CA LEU A 152 8.87 -18.66 -0.34
C LEU A 152 9.31 -18.97 -1.77
N LEU A 153 10.61 -18.88 -2.07
CA LEU A 153 11.13 -19.19 -3.39
C LEU A 153 10.93 -20.64 -3.74
N HIS A 154 11.19 -21.55 -2.78
CA HIS A 154 10.98 -22.98 -2.94
C HIS A 154 9.50 -23.31 -3.19
N ALA A 155 8.58 -22.71 -2.40
CA ALA A 155 7.15 -22.88 -2.60
C ALA A 155 6.71 -22.41 -4.00
N ALA A 156 7.20 -21.25 -4.47
CA ALA A 156 6.90 -20.74 -5.80
C ALA A 156 7.44 -21.66 -6.91
N ALA A 157 8.65 -22.21 -6.75
CA ALA A 157 9.26 -23.11 -7.73
C ALA A 157 8.46 -24.43 -7.88
N HIS A 158 7.95 -24.97 -6.77
CA HIS A 158 7.19 -26.22 -6.77
C HIS A 158 5.71 -26.03 -7.13
N HIS A 159 5.14 -24.88 -6.84
CA HIS A 159 3.74 -24.61 -7.13
C HIS A 159 3.42 -24.48 -8.63
N LYS A 160 4.43 -24.22 -9.46
CA LYS A 160 4.30 -24.22 -10.93
C LYS A 160 3.74 -25.54 -11.47
N ASP A 161 4.12 -26.65 -10.88
CA ASP A 161 3.77 -28.00 -11.36
C ASP A 161 2.44 -28.51 -10.80
N CYS A 162 1.84 -27.82 -9.82
CA CYS A 162 0.52 -28.11 -9.27
C CYS A 162 -0.58 -27.62 -10.24
N LYS A 163 -0.88 -28.45 -11.24
CA LYS A 163 -1.98 -28.18 -12.19
C LYS A 163 -3.34 -28.63 -11.69
N ASP A 164 -3.39 -29.42 -10.60
CA ASP A 164 -4.63 -29.92 -10.01
C ASP A 164 -5.01 -29.08 -8.79
N PRO A 165 -6.18 -28.44 -8.80
CA PRO A 165 -6.74 -27.75 -7.62
C PRO A 165 -6.85 -28.68 -6.41
N GLU A 166 -7.01 -29.99 -6.62
CA GLU A 166 -7.12 -31.02 -5.57
C GLU A 166 -5.86 -31.15 -4.69
N CYS A 167 -4.69 -30.67 -5.14
CA CYS A 167 -3.44 -30.74 -4.34
C CYS A 167 -3.44 -29.85 -3.10
N LEU A 168 -4.29 -28.83 -3.02
CA LEU A 168 -4.25 -27.80 -1.98
C LEU A 168 -5.59 -27.59 -1.26
N ILE A 169 -6.70 -28.00 -1.88
CA ILE A 169 -8.04 -27.87 -1.29
C ILE A 169 -8.28 -29.07 -0.38
N HIS A 170 -7.90 -28.97 0.88
CA HIS A 170 -8.39 -29.87 1.89
C HIS A 170 -9.87 -29.57 2.12
N HIS A 171 -10.72 -30.52 1.68
CA HIS A 171 -12.17 -30.49 1.81
C HIS A 171 -12.59 -30.07 3.22
N HIS A 172 -12.95 -28.81 3.42
CA HIS A 172 -13.77 -28.46 4.55
C HIS A 172 -15.17 -29.01 4.29
N LYS A 173 -15.69 -29.75 5.26
CA LYS A 173 -17.12 -30.08 5.36
C LYS A 173 -17.89 -28.77 5.56
N TYR A 174 -17.98 -27.96 4.50
CA TYR A 174 -18.93 -26.87 4.47
C TYR A 174 -20.32 -27.52 4.34
N THR A 175 -21.23 -27.20 5.24
CA THR A 175 -22.65 -27.54 5.07
C THR A 175 -23.10 -26.76 3.82
N PRO A 176 -23.57 -27.48 2.77
CA PRO A 176 -23.90 -26.82 1.52
C PRO A 176 -25.10 -25.91 1.74
N LYS A 177 -24.84 -24.61 1.81
CA LYS A 177 -25.88 -23.58 1.71
C LYS A 177 -26.20 -23.24 0.25
N HIS A 178 -25.39 -23.76 -0.68
CA HIS A 178 -25.44 -23.43 -2.09
C HIS A 178 -25.83 -24.66 -2.93
N ARG A 179 -26.57 -24.40 -3.99
CA ARG A 179 -27.06 -25.38 -4.96
C ARG A 179 -25.93 -25.89 -5.87
N HIS A 180 -24.87 -25.09 -6.01
CA HIS A 180 -23.70 -25.38 -6.81
C HIS A 180 -22.56 -25.92 -5.96
N ASP A 181 -22.05 -27.11 -6.32
CA ASP A 181 -20.92 -27.75 -5.64
C ASP A 181 -19.58 -27.41 -6.34
N HIS A 182 -19.32 -26.11 -6.48
CA HIS A 182 -18.05 -25.63 -7.05
C HIS A 182 -16.94 -25.41 -6.01
N HIS A 183 -17.22 -25.67 -4.74
CA HIS A 183 -16.24 -25.51 -3.65
C HIS A 183 -15.01 -26.44 -3.75
N SER A 184 -15.11 -27.52 -4.53
CA SER A 184 -13.96 -28.38 -4.83
C SER A 184 -13.05 -27.80 -5.93
N GLU A 185 -13.54 -26.85 -6.74
CA GLU A 185 -12.81 -26.30 -7.88
C GLU A 185 -12.28 -24.90 -7.63
N TYR A 186 -12.97 -24.10 -6.78
CA TYR A 186 -12.66 -22.69 -6.56
C TYR A 186 -12.61 -22.34 -5.07
N ALA A 187 -11.64 -21.52 -4.68
CA ALA A 187 -11.51 -21.04 -3.31
C ALA A 187 -12.70 -20.18 -2.87
N MET A 188 -13.26 -19.41 -3.80
CA MET A 188 -14.43 -18.57 -3.59
C MET A 188 -15.55 -18.94 -4.56
N VAL A 189 -16.74 -19.14 -4.03
CA VAL A 189 -17.99 -19.40 -4.78
C VAL A 189 -18.98 -18.30 -4.42
N TYR A 190 -19.55 -17.69 -5.46
CA TYR A 190 -20.54 -16.63 -5.33
C TYR A 190 -21.92 -17.19 -4.95
N SER A 191 -22.88 -16.31 -4.70
CA SER A 191 -24.28 -16.72 -4.49
C SER A 191 -24.84 -17.49 -5.69
N ASP A 192 -25.78 -18.39 -5.46
CA ASP A 192 -26.40 -19.22 -6.51
C ASP A 192 -26.89 -18.40 -7.70
N ALA A 193 -27.41 -17.18 -7.43
CA ALA A 193 -27.91 -16.31 -8.48
C ALA A 193 -26.80 -15.77 -9.41
N ILE A 194 -25.59 -15.56 -8.89
CA ILE A 194 -24.42 -15.12 -9.66
C ILE A 194 -23.77 -16.32 -10.35
N GLU A 195 -23.64 -17.47 -9.64
CA GLU A 195 -23.07 -18.70 -10.20
C GLU A 195 -23.89 -19.23 -11.38
N ASP A 196 -25.24 -19.26 -11.29
CA ASP A 196 -26.10 -19.63 -12.41
C ASP A 196 -25.80 -18.78 -13.67
N LYS A 197 -25.57 -17.48 -13.49
CA LYS A 197 -25.23 -16.58 -14.60
C LYS A 197 -23.80 -16.82 -15.13
N ILE A 198 -22.84 -17.05 -14.24
CA ILE A 198 -21.46 -17.41 -14.60
C ILE A 198 -21.44 -18.66 -15.48
N ASP A 199 -22.16 -19.71 -15.06
CA ASP A 199 -22.21 -20.99 -15.79
C ASP A 199 -22.81 -20.83 -17.17
N LEU A 200 -23.90 -20.07 -17.32
CA LEU A 200 -24.52 -19.78 -18.61
C LEU A 200 -23.56 -19.03 -19.53
N ILE A 201 -22.85 -18.02 -19.02
CA ILE A 201 -21.88 -17.25 -19.81
C ILE A 201 -20.66 -18.12 -20.16
N MET A 202 -20.18 -18.95 -19.24
CA MET A 202 -19.09 -19.89 -19.50
C MET A 202 -19.44 -20.87 -20.63
N ALA A 203 -20.66 -21.41 -20.64
CA ALA A 203 -21.11 -22.29 -21.70
C ALA A 203 -21.12 -21.61 -23.06
N GLU A 204 -21.58 -20.36 -23.13
CA GLU A 204 -21.57 -19.58 -24.37
C GLU A 204 -20.16 -19.19 -24.81
N LEU A 205 -19.27 -18.81 -23.86
CA LEU A 205 -17.86 -18.53 -24.15
C LEU A 205 -17.14 -19.77 -24.69
N LYS A 206 -17.35 -20.96 -24.09
CA LYS A 206 -16.79 -22.22 -24.57
C LYS A 206 -17.25 -22.52 -26.02
N ARG A 207 -18.51 -22.23 -26.32
CA ARG A 207 -19.07 -22.42 -27.66
C ARG A 207 -18.45 -21.48 -28.69
N LYS A 208 -18.32 -20.20 -28.34
CA LYS A 208 -17.90 -19.13 -29.28
C LYS A 208 -16.38 -18.97 -29.38
N TYR A 209 -15.65 -19.23 -28.27
CA TYR A 209 -14.21 -19.04 -28.15
C TYR A 209 -13.53 -20.28 -27.57
N PRO A 210 -13.43 -21.40 -28.29
CA PRO A 210 -12.98 -22.70 -27.76
C PRO A 210 -11.52 -22.71 -27.27
N ASN A 211 -10.71 -21.74 -27.68
CA ASN A 211 -9.29 -21.62 -27.28
C ASN A 211 -9.06 -20.58 -26.19
N LEU A 212 -10.12 -20.09 -25.55
CA LEU A 212 -10.00 -19.13 -24.47
C LEU A 212 -9.56 -19.85 -23.18
N SER A 213 -8.53 -19.33 -22.51
CA SER A 213 -8.15 -19.75 -21.18
C SER A 213 -9.04 -19.08 -20.13
N ASN A 214 -9.31 -19.78 -19.02
CA ASN A 214 -10.02 -19.25 -17.86
C ASN A 214 -11.41 -18.63 -18.18
N TYR A 215 -12.34 -19.48 -18.61
CA TYR A 215 -13.71 -19.07 -18.94
C TYR A 215 -14.45 -18.40 -17.78
N ARG A 216 -14.20 -18.88 -16.51
CA ARG A 216 -14.85 -18.34 -15.32
C ARG A 216 -14.51 -16.87 -15.11
N TRP A 217 -13.23 -16.53 -15.17
CA TRP A 217 -12.79 -15.13 -15.02
C TRP A 217 -13.39 -14.22 -16.10
N HIS A 218 -13.42 -14.68 -17.36
CA HIS A 218 -14.06 -13.92 -18.44
C HIS A 218 -15.56 -13.74 -18.23
N ALA A 219 -16.25 -14.76 -17.70
CA ALA A 219 -17.66 -14.68 -17.38
C ALA A 219 -17.93 -13.66 -16.27
N ILE A 220 -17.11 -13.66 -15.20
CA ILE A 220 -17.18 -12.68 -14.11
C ILE A 220 -16.98 -11.26 -14.67
N LYS A 221 -15.96 -11.05 -15.52
CA LYS A 221 -15.68 -9.73 -16.12
C LYS A 221 -16.78 -9.24 -17.07
N LEU A 222 -17.47 -10.16 -17.74
CA LEU A 222 -18.64 -9.81 -18.55
C LEU A 222 -19.84 -9.41 -17.69
N LEU A 223 -20.06 -10.04 -16.52
CA LEU A 223 -21.08 -9.63 -15.55
C LEU A 223 -20.77 -8.27 -14.92
N GLU A 224 -19.49 -7.98 -14.66
CA GLU A 224 -19.01 -6.68 -14.22
C GLU A 224 -19.06 -5.61 -15.33
N GLN A 225 -19.40 -6.00 -16.58
CA GLN A 225 -19.39 -5.14 -17.76
C GLN A 225 -18.03 -4.45 -18.00
N ASP A 226 -16.93 -5.19 -17.79
CA ASP A 226 -15.58 -4.72 -18.08
C ASP A 226 -15.47 -4.32 -19.56
N LYS A 227 -15.08 -3.08 -19.83
CA LYS A 227 -15.08 -2.49 -21.17
C LYS A 227 -14.13 -3.21 -22.14
N GLU A 228 -12.95 -3.59 -21.65
CA GLU A 228 -11.93 -4.26 -22.47
C GLU A 228 -12.37 -5.67 -22.84
N ILE A 229 -12.84 -6.43 -21.87
CA ILE A 229 -13.29 -7.82 -22.07
C ILE A 229 -14.57 -7.86 -22.89
N SER A 230 -15.53 -6.98 -22.64
CA SER A 230 -16.76 -6.90 -23.40
C SER A 230 -16.54 -6.53 -24.87
N ALA A 231 -15.55 -5.68 -25.15
CA ALA A 231 -15.17 -5.32 -26.52
C ALA A 231 -14.43 -6.48 -27.23
N ARG A 232 -13.56 -7.20 -26.51
CA ARG A 232 -12.73 -8.26 -27.08
C ARG A 232 -13.47 -9.58 -27.25
N TYR A 233 -14.38 -9.90 -26.33
CA TYR A 233 -15.16 -11.15 -26.28
C TYR A 233 -16.66 -10.85 -26.19
N PRO A 234 -17.29 -10.24 -27.20
CA PRO A 234 -18.68 -9.85 -27.14
C PRO A 234 -19.59 -11.08 -27.07
N VAL A 235 -20.42 -11.15 -26.05
CA VAL A 235 -21.46 -12.15 -25.82
C VAL A 235 -22.81 -11.43 -25.80
N ASN A 236 -23.78 -11.91 -26.57
CA ASN A 236 -25.12 -11.33 -26.61
C ASN A 236 -26.09 -12.17 -25.79
N MET A 237 -26.20 -11.88 -24.50
CA MET A 237 -27.10 -12.58 -23.55
C MET A 237 -27.82 -11.55 -22.67
N PRO A 238 -28.76 -10.75 -23.22
CA PRO A 238 -29.42 -9.68 -22.49
C PRO A 238 -30.24 -10.18 -21.27
N ASP A 239 -30.73 -11.42 -21.34
CA ASP A 239 -31.49 -12.01 -20.23
C ASP A 239 -30.59 -12.46 -19.06
N VAL A 240 -29.28 -12.63 -19.27
CA VAL A 240 -28.31 -13.03 -18.27
C VAL A 240 -27.52 -11.83 -17.77
N ILE A 241 -27.04 -11.00 -18.70
CA ILE A 241 -26.30 -9.74 -18.43
C ILE A 241 -27.30 -8.58 -18.50
N ASP A 242 -28.30 -8.61 -17.63
CA ASP A 242 -29.41 -7.66 -17.57
C ASP A 242 -29.03 -6.32 -16.89
N ARG A 243 -28.00 -6.33 -16.04
CA ARG A 243 -27.44 -5.15 -15.35
C ARG A 243 -25.95 -5.32 -15.07
N ASN A 244 -25.32 -4.28 -14.51
CA ASN A 244 -23.96 -4.37 -13.99
C ASN A 244 -23.99 -5.07 -12.60
N TYR A 245 -23.22 -6.15 -12.45
CA TYR A 245 -23.09 -6.94 -11.22
C TYR A 245 -21.81 -6.62 -10.43
N GLU A 246 -21.03 -5.62 -10.84
CA GLU A 246 -19.77 -5.26 -10.20
C GLU A 246 -19.91 -5.04 -8.70
N SER A 247 -20.91 -4.29 -8.27
CA SER A 247 -21.15 -4.02 -6.84
C SER A 247 -21.52 -5.28 -6.04
N ASP A 248 -22.32 -6.17 -6.63
CA ASP A 248 -22.72 -7.42 -5.96
C ASP A 248 -21.50 -8.35 -5.80
N ILE A 249 -20.70 -8.49 -6.85
CA ILE A 249 -19.46 -9.29 -6.86
C ILE A 249 -18.44 -8.73 -5.86
N ILE A 250 -18.28 -7.41 -5.80
CA ILE A 250 -17.39 -6.76 -4.83
C ILE A 250 -17.86 -7.03 -3.40
N ASN A 251 -19.15 -6.88 -3.10
CA ASN A 251 -19.69 -7.11 -1.77
C ASN A 251 -19.49 -8.55 -1.33
N GLU A 252 -19.78 -9.54 -2.18
CA GLU A 252 -19.58 -10.95 -1.85
C GLU A 252 -18.09 -11.28 -1.62
N LYS A 253 -17.14 -10.63 -2.34
CA LYS A 253 -15.71 -10.74 -2.05
C LYS A 253 -15.37 -10.21 -0.65
N TYR A 254 -15.92 -9.08 -0.27
CA TYR A 254 -15.70 -8.53 1.07
C TYR A 254 -16.32 -9.39 2.16
N ASP A 255 -17.50 -9.95 1.95
CA ASP A 255 -18.14 -10.89 2.89
C ASP A 255 -17.26 -12.12 3.12
N PHE A 256 -16.68 -12.66 2.04
CA PHE A 256 -15.75 -13.78 2.13
C PHE A 256 -14.44 -13.41 2.84
N ILE A 257 -13.89 -12.21 2.56
CA ILE A 257 -12.71 -11.69 3.27
C ILE A 257 -13.00 -11.56 4.76
N GLU A 258 -14.17 -11.03 5.14
CA GLU A 258 -14.57 -10.90 6.53
C GLU A 258 -14.66 -12.28 7.22
N GLU A 259 -15.15 -13.29 6.53
CA GLU A 259 -15.16 -14.68 7.01
C GLU A 259 -13.75 -15.20 7.25
N ILE A 260 -12.82 -15.01 6.29
CA ILE A 260 -11.40 -15.38 6.44
C ILE A 260 -10.80 -14.69 7.66
N ILE A 261 -10.96 -13.39 7.77
CA ILE A 261 -10.40 -12.59 8.87
C ILE A 261 -10.91 -13.07 10.23
N ARG A 262 -12.18 -13.37 10.32
CA ARG A 262 -12.81 -13.89 11.56
C ARG A 262 -12.26 -15.24 11.98
N GLU A 263 -11.95 -16.14 11.02
CA GLU A 263 -11.44 -17.48 11.31
C GLU A 263 -9.91 -17.49 11.55
N VAL A 264 -9.17 -16.60 10.89
CA VAL A 264 -7.71 -16.61 10.86
C VAL A 264 -7.07 -15.71 11.92
N LEU A 265 -7.71 -14.59 12.28
CA LEU A 265 -7.18 -13.68 13.30
C LEU A 265 -7.64 -14.08 14.70
N VAL A 266 -6.73 -14.64 15.49
CA VAL A 266 -7.03 -15.19 16.84
C VAL A 266 -7.17 -14.08 17.89
N ASN A 267 -6.47 -12.94 17.76
CA ASN A 267 -6.38 -11.87 18.77
C ASN A 267 -6.69 -10.47 18.25
N LYS A 268 -7.71 -10.30 17.39
CA LYS A 268 -8.11 -8.99 16.84
C LYS A 268 -8.50 -7.97 17.95
N ASP A 269 -9.08 -8.45 19.05
CA ASP A 269 -9.79 -7.59 20.02
C ASP A 269 -8.93 -6.75 20.97
N ARG A 270 -7.64 -7.02 21.12
CA ARG A 270 -6.85 -6.39 22.19
C ARG A 270 -6.25 -5.03 21.85
N GLN A 271 -5.90 -4.77 20.60
CA GLN A 271 -5.36 -3.46 20.16
C GLN A 271 -6.43 -2.58 19.53
N ASP A 272 -7.41 -3.15 18.85
CA ASP A 272 -8.52 -2.40 18.25
C ASP A 272 -9.33 -1.65 19.30
N ALA A 273 -9.54 -2.20 20.49
CA ALA A 273 -10.31 -1.57 21.56
C ALA A 273 -9.73 -0.24 22.07
N LEU A 274 -8.40 -0.06 22.07
CA LEU A 274 -7.78 1.21 22.45
C LEU A 274 -7.84 2.22 21.29
N THR A 275 -7.60 1.74 20.07
CA THR A 275 -7.67 2.55 18.86
C THR A 275 -9.11 3.00 18.60
N GLU A 276 -10.10 2.11 18.72
CA GLU A 276 -11.52 2.44 18.61
C GLU A 276 -12.00 3.48 19.66
N LYS A 277 -11.53 3.36 20.91
CA LYS A 277 -11.84 4.37 21.94
C LYS A 277 -11.23 5.72 21.60
N ALA A 278 -9.98 5.73 21.12
CA ALA A 278 -9.32 6.95 20.65
C ALA A 278 -10.04 7.53 19.43
N ASP A 279 -10.39 6.70 18.46
CA ASP A 279 -11.09 7.10 17.24
C ASP A 279 -12.49 7.66 17.56
N ARG A 280 -13.23 7.01 18.44
CA ARG A 280 -14.56 7.52 18.87
C ARG A 280 -14.51 8.93 19.45
N VAL A 281 -13.41 9.30 20.12
CA VAL A 281 -13.21 10.64 20.68
C VAL A 281 -12.66 11.60 19.62
N LEU A 282 -11.63 11.19 18.88
CA LEU A 282 -10.92 12.04 17.92
C LEU A 282 -11.70 12.32 16.65
N THR A 283 -12.58 11.39 16.23
CA THR A 283 -13.45 11.55 15.03
C THR A 283 -14.89 11.94 15.37
N HIS A 284 -15.17 12.27 16.64
CA HIS A 284 -16.52 12.65 17.08
C HIS A 284 -16.99 13.93 16.39
N LYS A 285 -18.21 13.92 15.85
CA LYS A 285 -18.79 15.02 15.04
C LYS A 285 -18.66 16.43 15.62
N PHE A 286 -18.70 16.58 16.94
CA PHE A 286 -18.63 17.88 17.62
C PHE A 286 -17.28 18.11 18.33
N TRP A 287 -16.63 17.06 18.85
CA TRP A 287 -15.40 17.19 19.64
C TRP A 287 -14.13 17.15 18.81
N SER A 288 -14.18 16.65 17.60
CA SER A 288 -13.00 16.53 16.73
C SER A 288 -12.34 17.89 16.42
N ILE A 289 -13.14 18.92 16.11
CA ILE A 289 -12.61 20.26 15.79
C ILE A 289 -11.95 20.93 17.01
N PRO A 290 -12.61 21.00 18.20
CA PRO A 290 -11.94 21.49 19.41
C PRO A 290 -10.66 20.74 19.77
N ILE A 291 -10.67 19.40 19.69
CA ILE A 291 -9.49 18.59 19.96
C ILE A 291 -8.36 18.90 18.96
N PHE A 292 -8.71 19.01 17.69
CA PHE A 292 -7.77 19.41 16.65
C PHE A 292 -7.11 20.77 16.96
N LEU A 293 -7.91 21.77 17.33
CA LEU A 293 -7.39 23.10 17.69
C LEU A 293 -6.47 23.05 18.91
N VAL A 294 -6.80 22.24 19.92
CA VAL A 294 -5.95 22.06 21.11
C VAL A 294 -4.63 21.36 20.74
N VAL A 295 -4.67 20.31 19.93
CA VAL A 295 -3.45 19.61 19.48
C VAL A 295 -2.58 20.55 18.67
N MET A 296 -3.15 21.32 17.73
CA MET A 296 -2.38 22.29 16.95
C MET A 296 -1.81 23.41 17.81
N ALA A 297 -2.59 23.94 18.75
CA ALA A 297 -2.10 24.93 19.72
C ALA A 297 -0.94 24.37 20.55
N ALA A 298 -1.00 23.12 20.99
CA ALA A 298 0.07 22.46 21.70
C ALA A 298 1.34 22.31 20.82
N VAL A 299 1.20 21.93 19.56
CA VAL A 299 2.32 21.84 18.60
C VAL A 299 2.99 23.20 18.42
N PHE A 300 2.23 24.25 18.19
CA PHE A 300 2.77 25.60 18.05
C PHE A 300 3.42 26.10 19.34
N PHE A 301 2.74 25.90 20.47
CA PHE A 301 3.31 26.27 21.78
C PHE A 301 4.66 25.56 22.06
N LEU A 302 4.73 24.25 21.82
CA LEU A 302 5.98 23.51 21.94
C LEU A 302 7.05 24.03 20.99
N THR A 303 6.70 24.26 19.74
CA THR A 303 7.63 24.74 18.70
C THR A 303 8.24 26.08 19.08
N PHE A 304 7.43 27.06 19.46
CA PHE A 304 7.94 28.39 19.82
C PHE A 304 8.63 28.38 21.18
N THR A 305 8.08 27.70 22.20
CA THR A 305 8.67 27.72 23.55
C THR A 305 10.04 27.01 23.58
N ILE A 306 10.11 25.78 23.06
CA ILE A 306 11.34 25.00 23.06
C ILE A 306 12.29 25.51 21.97
N GLY A 307 11.76 25.88 20.83
CA GLY A 307 12.53 26.41 19.70
C GLY A 307 13.22 27.73 20.06
N ASP A 308 12.51 28.68 20.67
CA ASP A 308 13.09 29.96 21.07
C ASP A 308 14.11 29.80 22.22
N TRP A 309 13.90 28.83 23.11
CA TRP A 309 14.88 28.50 24.14
C TRP A 309 16.18 27.95 23.52
N LEU A 310 16.11 27.03 22.58
CA LEU A 310 17.25 26.49 21.84
C LEU A 310 17.92 27.55 20.95
N LYS A 311 17.12 28.41 20.32
CA LYS A 311 17.58 29.55 19.54
C LYS A 311 18.46 30.47 20.39
N GLY A 312 18.07 30.79 21.64
CA GLY A 312 18.86 31.59 22.55
C GLY A 312 20.25 31.02 22.83
N PHE A 313 20.39 29.70 22.97
CA PHE A 313 21.72 29.06 23.11
C PHE A 313 22.56 29.19 21.85
N LEU A 314 21.91 29.05 20.67
CA LEU A 314 22.60 29.15 19.40
C LEU A 314 23.08 30.60 19.15
N GLU A 315 22.27 31.60 19.48
CA GLU A 315 22.62 33.02 19.39
C GLU A 315 23.83 33.35 20.27
N LEU A 316 23.83 32.92 21.56
CA LEU A 316 24.99 33.07 22.46
C LEU A 316 26.25 32.42 21.89
N GLY A 317 26.12 31.24 21.28
CA GLY A 317 27.23 30.53 20.63
C GLY A 317 27.79 31.31 19.44
N ILE A 318 26.92 31.84 18.57
CA ILE A 318 27.29 32.61 17.37
C ILE A 318 27.92 33.96 17.79
N GLU A 319 27.38 34.66 18.79
CA GLU A 319 27.92 35.88 19.34
C GLU A 319 29.32 35.69 19.92
N SER A 320 29.50 34.58 20.73
CA SER A 320 30.80 34.25 21.29
C SER A 320 31.84 33.93 20.21
N LEU A 321 31.43 33.19 19.16
CA LEU A 321 32.29 32.90 18.01
C LEU A 321 32.65 34.16 17.23
N SER A 322 31.68 35.05 17.00
CA SER A 322 31.86 36.33 16.33
C SER A 322 32.85 37.22 17.11
N ALA A 323 32.73 37.31 18.42
CA ALA A 323 33.63 38.04 19.27
C ALA A 323 35.06 37.47 19.22
N LEU A 324 35.21 36.16 19.33
CA LEU A 324 36.51 35.47 19.30
C LEU A 324 37.24 35.70 17.95
N ILE A 325 36.50 35.62 16.83
CA ILE A 325 37.07 35.85 15.51
C ILE A 325 37.40 37.33 15.31
N SER A 326 36.56 38.26 15.77
CA SER A 326 36.84 39.67 15.72
C SER A 326 38.12 40.07 16.48
N ASP A 327 38.28 39.57 17.72
CA ASP A 327 39.46 39.82 18.55
C ASP A 327 40.73 39.23 17.90
N GLY A 328 40.63 37.99 17.36
CA GLY A 328 41.73 37.38 16.63
C GLY A 328 42.18 38.17 15.39
N LEU A 329 41.21 38.69 14.62
CA LEU A 329 41.50 39.52 13.44
C LEU A 329 42.15 40.87 13.80
N ILE A 330 41.75 41.47 14.93
CA ILE A 330 42.38 42.68 15.47
C ILE A 330 43.82 42.39 15.87
N ALA A 331 44.10 41.27 16.58
CA ALA A 331 45.44 40.90 17.01
C ALA A 331 46.42 40.68 15.84
N VAL A 332 45.92 40.24 14.67
CA VAL A 332 46.71 40.03 13.44
C VAL A 332 46.84 41.32 12.62
N GLY A 333 46.16 42.43 13.00
CA GLY A 333 46.25 43.71 12.30
C GLY A 333 45.48 43.78 10.97
N VAL A 334 44.39 43.00 10.82
CA VAL A 334 43.55 42.94 9.62
C VAL A 334 42.82 44.28 9.46
N ASN A 335 42.67 44.73 8.18
CA ASN A 335 41.94 45.94 7.82
C ASN A 335 40.49 45.88 8.30
N GLU A 336 39.97 47.00 8.81
CA GLU A 336 38.61 47.14 9.33
C GLU A 336 37.52 46.71 8.36
N VAL A 337 37.67 47.00 7.07
CA VAL A 337 36.73 46.60 6.01
C VAL A 337 36.67 45.07 5.87
N LEU A 338 37.81 44.37 5.90
CA LEU A 338 37.84 42.92 5.79
C LEU A 338 37.29 42.24 7.07
N ARG A 339 37.53 42.85 8.23
CA ARG A 339 36.98 42.39 9.50
C ARG A 339 35.43 42.48 9.48
N SER A 340 34.87 43.63 9.11
CA SER A 340 33.44 43.85 9.00
C SER A 340 32.80 42.88 7.96
N LEU A 341 33.44 42.65 6.83
CA LEU A 341 32.96 41.69 5.82
C LEU A 341 32.88 40.27 6.39
N LEU A 342 33.87 39.85 7.16
CA LEU A 342 33.88 38.47 7.75
C LEU A 342 32.91 38.33 8.91
N VAL A 343 32.93 39.28 9.85
CA VAL A 343 32.16 39.22 11.09
C VAL A 343 30.70 39.61 10.82
N ASP A 344 30.47 40.83 10.29
CA ASP A 344 29.11 41.32 10.13
C ASP A 344 28.44 40.83 8.83
N GLY A 345 29.22 40.49 7.80
CA GLY A 345 28.70 39.91 6.58
C GLY A 345 28.50 38.39 6.66
N ILE A 346 29.60 37.65 6.82
CA ILE A 346 29.55 36.18 6.72
C ILE A 346 29.00 35.54 8.00
N ILE A 347 29.60 35.85 9.16
CA ILE A 347 29.23 35.18 10.42
C ILE A 347 27.83 35.60 10.84
N ALA A 348 27.50 36.88 10.80
CA ALA A 348 26.16 37.34 11.15
C ALA A 348 25.09 36.85 10.14
N GLY A 349 25.43 36.84 8.82
CA GLY A 349 24.52 36.36 7.79
C GLY A 349 24.21 34.85 7.92
N VAL A 350 25.24 34.02 8.04
CA VAL A 350 25.08 32.58 8.26
C VAL A 350 24.42 32.30 9.63
N GLY A 351 24.85 33.02 10.68
CA GLY A 351 24.27 32.94 12.01
C GLY A 351 22.77 33.21 12.02
N GLY A 352 22.33 34.27 11.32
CA GLY A 352 20.91 34.59 11.21
C GLY A 352 20.07 33.49 10.55
N ILE A 353 20.63 32.73 9.61
CA ILE A 353 19.95 31.56 9.03
C ILE A 353 19.91 30.39 10.03
N LEU A 354 21.03 30.11 10.69
CA LEU A 354 21.15 29.02 11.65
C LEU A 354 20.23 29.17 12.87
N THR A 355 19.93 30.41 13.29
CA THR A 355 19.03 30.67 14.43
C THR A 355 17.59 30.22 14.21
N PHE A 356 17.13 30.03 12.97
CA PHE A 356 15.81 29.47 12.66
C PHE A 356 15.79 27.94 12.68
N LEU A 357 16.96 27.29 12.61
CA LEU A 357 17.05 25.82 12.49
C LEU A 357 16.37 25.06 13.66
N PRO A 358 16.52 25.47 14.92
CA PRO A 358 15.86 24.80 16.05
C PRO A 358 14.33 24.80 15.94
N ASN A 359 13.74 25.93 15.59
CA ASN A 359 12.28 26.05 15.46
C ASN A 359 11.76 25.16 14.36
N ILE A 360 12.45 25.13 13.23
CA ILE A 360 12.10 24.27 12.09
C ILE A 360 12.22 22.80 12.48
N PHE A 361 13.30 22.42 13.17
CA PHE A 361 13.53 21.04 13.61
C PHE A 361 12.41 20.55 14.54
N ILE A 362 12.02 21.34 15.55
CA ILE A 362 10.97 20.99 16.50
C ILE A 362 9.60 20.90 15.80
N LEU A 363 9.32 21.82 14.90
CA LEU A 363 8.08 21.77 14.11
C LEU A 363 7.99 20.47 13.30
N PHE A 364 9.04 20.13 12.56
CA PHE A 364 9.06 18.89 11.79
C PHE A 364 9.01 17.63 12.65
N LEU A 365 9.67 17.63 13.79
CA LEU A 365 9.61 16.53 14.74
C LEU A 365 8.18 16.32 15.28
N ALA A 366 7.48 17.40 15.63
CA ALA A 366 6.11 17.33 16.09
C ALA A 366 5.15 16.86 15.00
N LEU A 367 5.34 17.35 13.77
CA LEU A 367 4.53 16.93 12.61
C LEU A 367 4.78 15.46 12.28
N ALA A 368 6.02 14.98 12.26
CA ALA A 368 6.36 13.57 12.04
C ALA A 368 5.70 12.67 13.10
N PHE A 369 5.70 13.10 14.36
CA PHE A 369 5.00 12.38 15.42
C PHE A 369 3.48 12.30 15.20
N LEU A 370 2.85 13.39 14.74
CA LEU A 370 1.42 13.40 14.40
C LEU A 370 1.12 12.49 13.21
N GLU A 371 2.00 12.45 12.22
CA GLU A 371 1.88 11.58 11.05
C GLU A 371 2.01 10.11 11.43
N ASP A 372 3.07 9.74 12.15
CA ASP A 372 3.35 8.37 12.59
C ASP A 372 2.27 7.83 13.55
N SER A 373 1.64 8.70 14.35
CA SER A 373 0.51 8.33 15.22
C SER A 373 -0.79 8.08 14.46
N GLY A 374 -0.83 8.37 13.14
CA GLY A 374 -2.03 8.32 12.30
C GLY A 374 -3.03 9.43 12.58
N TYR A 375 -2.66 10.45 13.37
CA TYR A 375 -3.55 11.57 13.70
C TYR A 375 -3.91 12.40 12.47
N MET A 376 -2.97 12.57 11.51
CA MET A 376 -3.21 13.33 10.28
C MET A 376 -4.30 12.69 9.40
N ALA A 377 -4.36 11.36 9.33
CA ALA A 377 -5.42 10.65 8.61
C ALA A 377 -6.81 10.88 9.23
N ARG A 378 -6.88 10.92 10.58
CA ARG A 378 -8.11 11.21 11.33
C ARG A 378 -8.58 12.63 11.10
N VAL A 379 -7.67 13.59 11.09
CA VAL A 379 -7.95 15.00 10.78
C VAL A 379 -8.50 15.14 9.35
N ALA A 380 -7.86 14.50 8.36
CA ALA A 380 -8.32 14.51 6.98
C ALA A 380 -9.77 13.97 6.87
N TYR A 381 -10.08 12.86 7.55
CA TYR A 381 -11.42 12.28 7.59
C TYR A 381 -12.46 13.24 8.19
N VAL A 382 -12.14 13.88 9.32
CA VAL A 382 -13.04 14.84 9.98
C VAL A 382 -13.28 16.07 9.10
N MET A 383 -12.24 16.54 8.43
CA MET A 383 -12.30 17.73 7.58
C MET A 383 -12.94 17.47 6.22
N GLU A 384 -13.09 16.20 5.80
CA GLU A 384 -13.73 15.83 4.53
C GLU A 384 -15.10 16.49 4.35
N GLY A 385 -15.94 16.48 5.40
CA GLY A 385 -17.27 17.10 5.36
C GLY A 385 -17.26 18.61 5.19
N ILE A 386 -16.19 19.30 5.57
CA ILE A 386 -16.03 20.75 5.41
C ILE A 386 -15.39 21.04 4.05
N MET A 387 -14.33 20.32 3.71
CA MET A 387 -13.57 20.50 2.46
C MET A 387 -14.41 20.14 1.22
N SER A 388 -15.25 19.12 1.29
CA SER A 388 -16.16 18.73 0.20
C SER A 388 -17.16 19.83 -0.17
N LYS A 389 -17.60 20.67 0.79
CA LYS A 389 -18.43 21.85 0.51
C LYS A 389 -17.69 22.94 -0.27
N LEU A 390 -16.37 22.97 -0.19
CA LEU A 390 -15.49 23.86 -0.95
C LEU A 390 -15.04 23.23 -2.28
N GLY A 391 -15.43 21.97 -2.56
CA GLY A 391 -15.03 21.23 -3.74
C GLY A 391 -13.61 20.65 -3.66
N LEU A 392 -13.06 20.53 -2.42
CA LEU A 392 -11.74 20.00 -2.11
C LEU A 392 -11.85 18.66 -1.36
N SER A 393 -10.84 17.82 -1.42
CA SER A 393 -10.76 16.62 -0.58
C SER A 393 -10.29 16.96 0.84
N GLY A 394 -10.60 16.10 1.81
CA GLY A 394 -10.12 16.27 3.19
C GLY A 394 -8.59 16.23 3.29
N ARG A 395 -7.90 15.59 2.35
CA ARG A 395 -6.43 15.57 2.29
C ARG A 395 -5.83 16.93 1.94
N ALA A 396 -6.55 17.79 1.21
CA ALA A 396 -6.12 19.15 0.90
C ALA A 396 -5.98 20.02 2.16
N PHE A 397 -6.63 19.64 3.25
CA PHE A 397 -6.50 20.33 4.53
C PHE A 397 -5.11 20.20 5.16
N ILE A 398 -4.37 19.10 4.89
CA ILE A 398 -3.03 18.88 5.43
C ILE A 398 -2.03 19.94 4.97
N PRO A 399 -1.86 20.22 3.66
CA PRO A 399 -1.04 21.35 3.19
C PRO A 399 -1.48 22.70 3.74
N MET A 400 -2.77 22.94 3.92
CA MET A 400 -3.29 24.17 4.50
C MET A 400 -2.77 24.37 5.93
N ILE A 401 -2.83 23.34 6.78
CA ILE A 401 -2.31 23.40 8.16
C ILE A 401 -0.81 23.65 8.17
N LEU A 402 -0.06 22.90 7.35
CA LEU A 402 1.39 23.07 7.23
C LEU A 402 1.75 24.51 6.85
N GLY A 403 0.93 25.18 6.02
CA GLY A 403 1.10 26.56 5.59
C GLY A 403 1.03 27.59 6.71
N PHE A 404 0.35 27.30 7.82
CA PHE A 404 0.36 28.17 9.01
C PHE A 404 1.71 28.13 9.74
N GLY A 405 2.47 27.05 9.63
CA GLY A 405 3.79 26.91 10.24
C GLY A 405 4.93 27.24 9.30
N CYS A 406 4.94 26.64 8.12
CA CYS A 406 5.99 26.84 7.11
C CYS A 406 5.42 26.62 5.70
N THR A 407 5.55 27.63 4.85
CA THR A 407 5.01 27.61 3.47
C THR A 407 5.74 26.61 2.55
N VAL A 408 7.03 26.35 2.77
CA VAL A 408 7.82 25.45 1.91
C VAL A 408 7.29 24.01 1.95
N PRO A 409 7.17 23.33 3.12
CA PRO A 409 6.59 21.99 3.18
C PRO A 409 5.11 21.96 2.76
N ALA A 410 4.35 23.03 2.99
CA ALA A 410 2.98 23.13 2.53
C ALA A 410 2.86 23.06 1.00
N ILE A 411 3.70 23.80 0.29
CA ILE A 411 3.75 23.77 -1.19
C ILE A 411 4.25 22.40 -1.68
N MET A 412 5.22 21.80 -1.00
CA MET A 412 5.67 20.45 -1.37
C MET A 412 4.59 19.40 -1.16
N ALA A 413 3.89 19.45 -0.04
CA ALA A 413 2.78 18.53 0.27
C ALA A 413 1.60 18.71 -0.70
N SER A 414 1.32 19.92 -1.17
CA SER A 414 0.25 20.15 -2.15
C SER A 414 0.54 19.49 -3.51
N ARG A 415 1.82 19.28 -3.86
CA ARG A 415 2.20 18.57 -5.11
C ARG A 415 1.95 17.07 -5.07
N SER A 416 1.80 16.49 -3.89
CA SER A 416 1.51 15.06 -3.70
C SER A 416 0.00 14.73 -3.75
N LEU A 417 -0.85 15.75 -3.90
CA LEU A 417 -2.30 15.55 -4.04
C LEU A 417 -2.64 15.02 -5.42
N GLU A 418 -3.43 13.95 -5.47
CA GLU A 418 -3.81 13.25 -6.70
C GLU A 418 -4.77 14.06 -7.56
N ASN A 419 -5.62 14.86 -6.92
CA ASN A 419 -6.63 15.65 -7.62
C ASN A 419 -6.11 17.06 -7.93
N ARG A 420 -6.10 17.46 -9.18
CA ARG A 420 -5.65 18.79 -9.64
C ARG A 420 -6.46 19.98 -9.08
N ARG A 421 -7.63 19.73 -8.49
CA ARG A 421 -8.47 20.77 -7.88
C ARG A 421 -8.08 21.06 -6.43
N ASP A 422 -7.44 20.11 -5.76
CA ASP A 422 -6.95 20.25 -4.39
C ASP A 422 -5.64 21.06 -4.38
#